data_e0e03e93005f0053019c5f21ce96e409
#
_entry.id   e0e03e93005f0053019c5f21ce96e409
#
_cell.length_a   1.000
_cell.length_b   1.000
_cell.length_c   1.000
_cell.angle_alpha   90.00
_cell.angle_beta   90.00
_cell.angle_gamma   90.00
#
_symmetry.space_group_name_H-M   'P 1'
#
loop_
_entity.id
_entity.type
_entity.pdbx_description
1 polymer ?
#
loop_
_entity_poly.entity_id
_entity_poly.type
_entity_poly.pdbx_seq_one_letter_code
_entity_poly.pdbx_strand_id
1 'polypeptide(L)'
;MLRWIHQLYVVCVLNLGNLKARLDSSLVAVIGFTGVIMVFVAVFAIRDGFNSTLRESGSPDVAVVLRGGAGAEVNSVLGVNDAKLVAEAPGIQASTNGPVASNELLVQLSMPKLDSGTDANVPFRGVDPNAFLVHDKVRVVEGRNFQPGLNEVIVGLRASHEYKGLHLGDTIHSGPFTWKIVGVFDDGGVYASEVWGDLTVMQAAYKRGSSLESVYAKLSSPEAYQQFKDYLTSNPQLTVSVDRETDFYAEQSKAMNAFITYAGAFIAFLMGIGAIFGAVNTMYNSVSSRAAEIATLRALGFGRSPVLVSVLVEGMLLGLVGGIVGGVVAYLLFNGIETSTMGSNFAQLAFSFRVTPGLLIRGAVYALLMGLLGGLLPAIRAVRMPIASSLRQL
;
A
#
# COMPACT_ATOMS: atom_id res chain seq x y z
N MET A 1 -41.59 -23.58 10.89
CA MET A 1 -40.16 -23.31 10.77
C MET A 1 -39.38 -24.50 10.16
N LEU A 2 -39.48 -25.71 10.70
CA LEU A 2 -38.82 -26.92 10.17
C LEU A 2 -39.13 -27.22 8.69
N ARG A 3 -40.42 -27.14 8.25
CA ARG A 3 -40.81 -27.31 6.86
C ARG A 3 -40.14 -26.33 5.90
N TRP A 4 -39.98 -25.07 6.31
CA TRP A 4 -39.34 -24.04 5.49
C TRP A 4 -37.83 -24.31 5.31
N ILE A 5 -37.15 -24.71 6.39
CA ILE A 5 -35.72 -25.06 6.34
C ILE A 5 -35.48 -26.28 5.44
N HIS A 6 -36.35 -27.29 5.56
CA HIS A 6 -36.26 -28.47 4.70
C HIS A 6 -36.50 -28.14 3.23
N GLN A 7 -37.51 -27.34 2.90
CA GLN A 7 -37.75 -26.86 1.56
C GLN A 7 -36.58 -26.05 0.98
N LEU A 8 -36.01 -25.16 1.80
CA LEU A 8 -34.83 -24.39 1.42
C LEU A 8 -33.65 -25.31 1.09
N TYR A 9 -33.34 -26.25 1.99
CA TYR A 9 -32.25 -27.21 1.78
C TYR A 9 -32.42 -28.00 0.47
N VAL A 10 -33.60 -28.57 0.26
CA VAL A 10 -33.88 -29.38 -0.96
C VAL A 10 -33.72 -28.54 -2.22
N VAL A 11 -34.29 -27.31 -2.24
CA VAL A 11 -34.22 -26.45 -3.44
C VAL A 11 -32.77 -25.97 -3.68
N CYS A 12 -32.00 -25.66 -2.63
CA CYS A 12 -30.60 -25.30 -2.77
C CYS A 12 -29.76 -26.47 -3.30
N VAL A 13 -29.92 -27.68 -2.78
CA VAL A 13 -29.18 -28.86 -3.23
C VAL A 13 -29.48 -29.20 -4.69
N LEU A 14 -30.76 -29.18 -5.08
CA LEU A 14 -31.18 -29.39 -6.48
C LEU A 14 -30.57 -28.32 -7.41
N ASN A 15 -30.57 -27.07 -6.95
CA ASN A 15 -30.05 -25.95 -7.73
C ASN A 15 -28.54 -26.07 -7.95
N LEU A 16 -27.80 -26.40 -6.90
CA LEU A 16 -26.35 -26.58 -6.94
C LEU A 16 -25.93 -27.80 -7.78
N GLY A 17 -26.72 -28.90 -7.70
CA GLY A 17 -26.50 -30.10 -8.53
C GLY A 17 -26.59 -29.83 -10.04
N ASN A 18 -27.45 -28.91 -10.43
CA ASN A 18 -27.67 -28.54 -11.84
C ASN A 18 -26.67 -27.48 -12.36
N LEU A 19 -25.81 -26.92 -11.53
CA LEU A 19 -24.77 -25.94 -11.92
C LEU A 19 -23.83 -26.51 -13.00
N LYS A 20 -23.49 -27.81 -12.91
CA LYS A 20 -22.64 -28.49 -13.90
C LYS A 20 -23.25 -28.49 -15.32
N ALA A 21 -24.58 -28.53 -15.46
CA ALA A 21 -25.24 -28.51 -16.74
C ALA A 21 -25.28 -27.11 -17.42
N ARG A 22 -24.75 -26.06 -16.71
CA ARG A 22 -24.85 -24.66 -17.12
C ARG A 22 -23.54 -23.92 -16.96
N LEU A 23 -22.43 -24.63 -17.05
CA LEU A 23 -21.09 -24.08 -16.87
C LEU A 23 -20.85 -22.86 -17.76
N ASP A 24 -21.35 -22.87 -19.02
CA ASP A 24 -21.10 -21.79 -19.98
C ASP A 24 -21.66 -20.44 -19.51
N SER A 25 -22.89 -20.39 -19.04
CA SER A 25 -23.49 -19.14 -18.55
C SER A 25 -22.91 -18.71 -17.19
N SER A 26 -22.69 -19.67 -16.29
CA SER A 26 -22.12 -19.41 -14.97
C SER A 26 -20.67 -18.90 -15.07
N LEU A 27 -19.90 -19.39 -16.05
CA LEU A 27 -18.50 -19.04 -16.27
C LEU A 27 -18.36 -17.56 -16.66
N VAL A 28 -19.29 -17.01 -17.45
CA VAL A 28 -19.29 -15.58 -17.79
C VAL A 28 -19.40 -14.70 -16.54
N ALA A 29 -20.31 -15.05 -15.62
CA ALA A 29 -20.46 -14.31 -14.36
C ALA A 29 -19.20 -14.45 -13.47
N VAL A 30 -18.66 -15.68 -13.37
CA VAL A 30 -17.43 -15.94 -12.59
C VAL A 30 -16.26 -15.13 -13.14
N ILE A 31 -16.06 -15.11 -14.47
CA ILE A 31 -14.99 -14.31 -15.12
C ILE A 31 -15.19 -12.82 -14.81
N GLY A 32 -16.42 -12.32 -14.89
CA GLY A 32 -16.73 -10.93 -14.58
C GLY A 32 -16.36 -10.57 -13.13
N PHE A 33 -16.76 -11.39 -12.15
CA PHE A 33 -16.40 -11.20 -10.75
C PHE A 33 -14.89 -11.36 -10.52
N THR A 34 -14.25 -12.34 -11.17
CA THR A 34 -12.80 -12.54 -11.11
C THR A 34 -12.05 -11.28 -11.53
N GLY A 35 -12.40 -10.67 -12.66
CA GLY A 35 -11.76 -9.45 -13.15
C GLY A 35 -11.92 -8.28 -12.19
N VAL A 36 -13.14 -8.07 -11.66
CA VAL A 36 -13.39 -6.99 -10.70
C VAL A 36 -12.61 -7.17 -9.40
N ILE A 37 -12.61 -8.39 -8.85
CA ILE A 37 -11.89 -8.67 -7.60
C ILE A 37 -10.37 -8.61 -7.79
N MET A 38 -9.87 -9.06 -8.93
CA MET A 38 -8.45 -8.93 -9.28
C MET A 38 -8.01 -7.46 -9.26
N VAL A 39 -8.76 -6.57 -9.92
CA VAL A 39 -8.45 -5.13 -9.94
C VAL A 39 -8.64 -4.50 -8.55
N PHE A 40 -9.69 -4.87 -7.82
CA PHE A 40 -9.91 -4.42 -6.44
C PHE A 40 -8.68 -4.75 -5.56
N VAL A 41 -8.25 -6.01 -5.58
CA VAL A 41 -7.10 -6.46 -4.78
C VAL A 41 -5.82 -5.77 -5.25
N ALA A 42 -5.59 -5.62 -6.57
CA ALA A 42 -4.41 -4.95 -7.09
C ALA A 42 -4.28 -3.50 -6.60
N VAL A 43 -5.36 -2.72 -6.72
CA VAL A 43 -5.34 -1.30 -6.31
C VAL A 43 -5.12 -1.13 -4.81
N PHE A 44 -5.78 -1.95 -3.99
CA PHE A 44 -5.59 -1.86 -2.54
C PHE A 44 -4.28 -2.51 -2.06
N ALA A 45 -3.67 -3.44 -2.83
CA ALA A 45 -2.33 -3.95 -2.57
C ALA A 45 -1.24 -2.87 -2.72
N ILE A 46 -1.42 -1.91 -3.66
CA ILE A 46 -0.57 -0.71 -3.76
C ILE A 46 -0.60 0.07 -2.45
N ARG A 47 -1.79 0.38 -1.95
CA ARG A 47 -1.97 1.11 -0.70
C ARG A 47 -1.35 0.38 0.50
N ASP A 48 -1.65 -0.91 0.64
CA ASP A 48 -1.16 -1.70 1.78
C ASP A 48 0.37 -1.85 1.71
N GLY A 49 0.96 -1.99 0.50
CA GLY A 49 2.40 -2.01 0.27
C GLY A 49 3.08 -0.68 0.62
N PHE A 50 2.56 0.43 0.11
CA PHE A 50 3.06 1.76 0.40
C PHE A 50 3.04 2.07 1.90
N ASN A 51 1.92 1.77 2.57
CA ASN A 51 1.78 1.94 4.01
C ASN A 51 2.73 1.07 4.82
N SER A 52 2.97 -0.19 4.40
CA SER A 52 3.89 -1.06 5.13
C SER A 52 5.32 -0.54 5.06
N THR A 53 5.78 -0.11 3.88
CA THR A 53 7.12 0.45 3.71
C THR A 53 7.33 1.67 4.61
N LEU A 54 6.39 2.60 4.65
CA LEU A 54 6.52 3.80 5.49
C LEU A 54 6.42 3.49 7.00
N ARG A 55 5.58 2.54 7.41
CA ARG A 55 5.49 2.13 8.83
C ARG A 55 6.70 1.33 9.30
N GLU A 56 7.27 0.53 8.43
CA GLU A 56 8.47 -0.27 8.73
C GLU A 56 9.73 0.61 8.83
N SER A 57 9.71 1.80 8.18
CA SER A 57 10.82 2.76 8.19
C SER A 57 10.93 3.54 9.50
N GLY A 58 9.82 3.99 10.05
CA GLY A 58 9.84 4.79 11.27
C GLY A 58 10.10 3.99 12.53
N SER A 59 10.73 4.65 13.51
CA SER A 59 10.92 4.15 14.87
C SER A 59 10.17 5.02 15.88
N PRO A 60 9.48 4.43 16.88
CA PRO A 60 8.73 5.21 17.87
C PRO A 60 9.61 5.94 18.86
N ASP A 61 10.89 5.59 18.95
CA ASP A 61 11.91 6.19 19.80
C ASP A 61 12.84 7.17 19.05
N VAL A 62 12.53 7.47 17.78
CA VAL A 62 13.22 8.49 16.98
C VAL A 62 12.30 9.68 16.78
N ALA A 63 12.82 10.88 17.04
CA ALA A 63 12.16 12.14 16.75
C ALA A 63 12.85 12.83 15.57
N VAL A 64 12.03 13.38 14.67
CA VAL A 64 12.43 14.20 13.53
C VAL A 64 12.18 15.66 13.87
N VAL A 65 13.20 16.49 13.76
CA VAL A 65 13.11 17.93 13.99
C VAL A 65 13.35 18.66 12.68
N LEU A 66 12.36 19.43 12.26
CA LEU A 66 12.39 20.27 11.06
C LEU A 66 12.15 21.73 11.44
N ARG A 67 12.41 22.66 10.52
CA ARG A 67 11.98 24.04 10.69
C ARG A 67 10.44 24.09 10.77
N GLY A 68 9.93 24.92 11.67
CA GLY A 68 8.49 25.08 11.86
C GLY A 68 7.77 25.43 10.55
N GLY A 69 6.74 24.64 10.24
CA GLY A 69 5.93 24.77 9.03
C GLY A 69 6.53 24.18 7.75
N ALA A 70 7.67 23.50 7.81
CA ALA A 70 8.32 22.94 6.63
C ALA A 70 7.54 21.77 6.00
N GLY A 71 6.90 20.93 6.79
CA GLY A 71 6.11 19.79 6.35
C GLY A 71 6.88 18.65 5.66
N ALA A 72 8.05 18.95 5.06
CA ALA A 72 8.94 18.00 4.43
C ALA A 72 10.39 18.45 4.60
N GLU A 73 11.34 17.51 4.61
CA GLU A 73 12.77 17.79 4.82
C GLU A 73 13.32 18.77 3.79
N VAL A 74 13.01 18.58 2.50
CA VAL A 74 13.49 19.45 1.39
C VAL A 74 13.06 20.92 1.52
N ASN A 75 12.05 21.22 2.32
CA ASN A 75 11.56 22.57 2.58
C ASN A 75 12.07 23.15 3.91
N SER A 76 12.83 22.35 4.67
CA SER A 76 13.35 22.70 5.98
C SER A 76 14.77 23.24 5.86
N VAL A 77 15.08 24.27 6.61
CA VAL A 77 16.44 24.78 6.77
C VAL A 77 16.65 25.10 8.25
N LEU A 78 17.59 24.39 8.85
CA LEU A 78 18.04 24.56 10.23
C LEU A 78 19.48 25.06 10.25
N GLY A 79 19.82 25.91 11.22
CA GLY A 79 21.17 26.35 11.46
C GLY A 79 21.92 25.39 12.39
N VAL A 80 23.26 25.50 12.41
CA VAL A 80 24.08 24.71 13.35
C VAL A 80 23.74 25.00 14.82
N ASN A 81 23.33 26.23 15.12
CA ASN A 81 22.93 26.58 16.50
C ASN A 81 21.62 25.89 16.88
N ASP A 82 20.66 25.78 15.93
CA ASP A 82 19.43 25.06 16.17
C ASP A 82 19.71 23.58 16.44
N ALA A 83 20.57 22.97 15.63
CA ALA A 83 20.98 21.57 15.82
C ALA A 83 21.68 21.32 17.17
N LYS A 84 22.52 22.26 17.64
CA LYS A 84 23.11 22.15 18.97
C LYS A 84 22.07 22.19 20.08
N LEU A 85 21.14 23.14 20.02
CA LEU A 85 20.04 23.22 20.99
C LEU A 85 19.15 21.98 20.97
N VAL A 86 18.95 21.39 19.80
CA VAL A 86 18.24 20.10 19.68
C VAL A 86 19.00 18.98 20.35
N ALA A 87 20.32 18.88 20.14
CA ALA A 87 21.18 17.85 20.73
C ALA A 87 21.31 17.96 22.25
N GLU A 88 21.14 19.18 22.82
CA GLU A 88 21.16 19.43 24.26
C GLU A 88 19.78 19.19 24.94
N ALA A 89 18.73 18.88 24.18
CA ALA A 89 17.41 18.71 24.72
C ALA A 89 17.30 17.45 25.61
N PRO A 90 16.50 17.49 26.67
CA PRO A 90 16.30 16.34 27.55
C PRO A 90 15.55 15.21 26.82
N GLY A 91 15.83 13.97 27.21
CA GLY A 91 15.16 12.79 26.67
C GLY A 91 15.89 12.11 25.52
N ILE A 92 16.98 12.68 25.00
CA ILE A 92 17.83 12.02 23.99
C ILE A 92 18.64 10.90 24.66
N GLN A 93 18.82 9.80 23.96
CA GLN A 93 19.69 8.71 24.38
C GLN A 93 21.13 9.19 24.38
N ALA A 94 21.84 8.93 25.48
CA ALA A 94 23.27 9.23 25.60
C ALA A 94 24.12 8.07 25.09
N SER A 95 25.20 8.38 24.37
CA SER A 95 26.26 7.44 24.00
C SER A 95 27.57 7.86 24.60
N THR A 96 28.64 7.05 24.44
CA THR A 96 29.99 7.38 24.85
C THR A 96 30.55 8.67 24.20
N ASN A 97 30.00 9.02 23.02
CA ASN A 97 30.43 10.18 22.23
C ASN A 97 29.48 11.38 22.35
N GLY A 98 28.52 11.35 23.28
CA GLY A 98 27.53 12.39 23.47
C GLY A 98 26.08 11.95 23.13
N PRO A 99 25.17 12.90 22.94
CA PRO A 99 23.77 12.59 22.59
C PRO A 99 23.67 11.93 21.22
N VAL A 100 22.75 10.95 21.09
CA VAL A 100 22.52 10.24 19.83
C VAL A 100 21.55 11.07 18.99
N ALA A 101 22.11 12.00 18.24
CA ALA A 101 21.39 12.82 17.27
C ALA A 101 22.20 12.89 15.98
N SER A 102 21.52 12.79 14.84
CA SER A 102 22.08 12.88 13.49
C SER A 102 21.64 14.18 12.83
N ASN A 103 22.61 14.94 12.36
CA ASN A 103 22.39 16.12 11.53
C ASN A 103 22.37 15.70 10.08
N GLU A 104 21.36 16.11 9.33
CA GLU A 104 21.15 15.58 7.99
C GLU A 104 20.86 16.67 6.96
N LEU A 105 21.36 16.45 5.76
CA LEU A 105 21.15 17.27 4.58
C LEU A 105 20.56 16.39 3.47
N LEU A 106 19.47 16.81 2.85
CA LEU A 106 18.82 16.06 1.77
C LEU A 106 18.87 16.85 0.46
N VAL A 107 19.48 16.29 -0.57
CA VAL A 107 19.47 16.83 -1.93
C VAL A 107 18.89 15.79 -2.90
N GLN A 108 18.56 16.23 -4.11
CA GLN A 108 18.02 15.34 -5.14
C GLN A 108 19.08 15.10 -6.22
N LEU A 109 19.30 13.83 -6.57
CA LEU A 109 20.06 13.42 -7.74
C LEU A 109 19.10 13.05 -8.87
N SER A 110 19.35 13.53 -10.08
CA SER A 110 18.62 13.05 -11.26
C SER A 110 19.36 11.85 -11.85
N MET A 111 18.72 10.67 -11.83
CA MET A 111 19.32 9.40 -12.29
C MET A 111 18.39 8.70 -13.26
N PRO A 112 18.91 8.11 -14.36
CA PRO A 112 18.10 7.37 -15.32
C PRO A 112 17.64 6.03 -14.74
N LYS A 113 16.36 5.71 -14.84
CA LYS A 113 15.81 4.41 -14.47
C LYS A 113 16.34 3.29 -15.38
N LEU A 114 16.46 2.09 -14.82
CA LEU A 114 16.91 0.89 -15.57
C LEU A 114 15.87 0.45 -16.61
N ASP A 115 14.60 0.52 -16.29
CA ASP A 115 13.49 0.01 -17.12
C ASP A 115 13.15 0.93 -18.30
N SER A 116 12.96 2.23 -18.03
CA SER A 116 12.46 3.22 -19.00
C SER A 116 13.54 4.13 -19.57
N GLY A 117 14.67 4.24 -18.88
CA GLY A 117 15.72 5.19 -19.21
C GLY A 117 15.33 6.67 -18.94
N THR A 118 14.15 6.91 -18.36
CA THR A 118 13.71 8.26 -17.98
C THR A 118 14.39 8.70 -16.70
N ASP A 119 14.75 9.98 -16.63
CA ASP A 119 15.34 10.54 -15.42
C ASP A 119 14.32 10.64 -14.29
N ALA A 120 14.75 10.29 -13.08
CA ALA A 120 13.96 10.39 -11.88
C ALA A 120 14.82 10.86 -10.71
N ASN A 121 14.18 11.48 -9.72
CA ASN A 121 14.86 12.03 -8.57
C ASN A 121 15.12 10.95 -7.52
N VAL A 122 16.40 10.77 -7.17
CA VAL A 122 16.87 9.89 -6.09
C VAL A 122 17.31 10.75 -4.92
N PRO A 123 16.82 10.51 -3.68
CA PRO A 123 17.31 11.24 -2.51
C PRO A 123 18.77 10.96 -2.27
N PHE A 124 19.55 12.02 -2.09
CA PHE A 124 20.94 11.92 -1.65
C PHE A 124 21.07 12.59 -0.29
N ARG A 125 21.29 11.78 0.71
CA ARG A 125 21.35 12.19 2.12
C ARG A 125 22.78 12.31 2.59
N GLY A 126 23.17 13.50 3.06
CA GLY A 126 24.37 13.71 3.82
C GLY A 126 24.12 13.47 5.29
N VAL A 127 24.86 12.57 5.90
CA VAL A 127 24.66 12.17 7.30
C VAL A 127 25.95 12.35 8.08
N ASP A 128 25.79 12.60 9.39
CA ASP A 128 26.92 12.57 10.33
C ASP A 128 27.15 11.14 10.86
N PRO A 129 28.27 10.87 11.59
CA PRO A 129 28.58 9.53 12.08
C PRO A 129 27.53 8.93 13.03
N ASN A 130 26.69 9.75 13.68
CA ASN A 130 25.65 9.28 14.58
C ASN A 130 24.44 8.70 13.84
N ALA A 131 24.31 8.94 12.53
CA ALA A 131 23.18 8.46 11.73
C ALA A 131 22.97 6.95 11.89
N PHE A 132 24.04 6.16 11.92
CA PHE A 132 23.95 4.69 12.08
C PHE A 132 23.54 4.25 13.50
N LEU A 133 23.59 5.14 14.49
CA LEU A 133 23.06 4.91 15.84
C LEU A 133 21.58 5.30 15.93
N VAL A 134 21.17 6.33 15.19
CA VAL A 134 19.79 6.79 15.10
C VAL A 134 18.97 5.84 14.22
N HIS A 135 19.45 5.58 13.01
CA HIS A 135 18.83 4.68 12.02
C HIS A 135 19.40 3.26 12.17
N ASP A 136 19.12 2.63 13.28
CA ASP A 136 19.72 1.34 13.69
C ASP A 136 19.31 0.14 12.83
N LYS A 137 18.31 0.30 11.95
CA LYS A 137 17.89 -0.70 10.95
C LYS A 137 18.82 -0.71 9.72
N VAL A 138 19.53 0.37 9.45
CA VAL A 138 20.42 0.48 8.30
C VAL A 138 21.61 -0.47 8.45
N ARG A 139 21.76 -1.38 7.50
CA ARG A 139 22.82 -2.39 7.45
C ARG A 139 23.50 -2.37 6.09
N VAL A 140 24.83 -2.28 6.07
CA VAL A 140 25.60 -2.49 4.85
C VAL A 140 25.55 -3.98 4.50
N VAL A 141 24.97 -4.29 3.33
CA VAL A 141 24.77 -5.68 2.84
C VAL A 141 25.84 -6.10 1.85
N GLU A 142 26.47 -5.12 1.18
CA GLU A 142 27.55 -5.38 0.22
C GLU A 142 28.59 -4.25 0.29
N GLY A 143 29.87 -4.60 0.14
CA GLY A 143 30.97 -3.64 0.21
C GLY A 143 31.28 -3.16 1.63
N ARG A 144 31.47 -1.85 1.82
CA ARG A 144 31.79 -1.21 3.10
C ARG A 144 31.06 0.12 3.25
N ASN A 145 31.06 0.67 4.46
CA ASN A 145 30.57 2.03 4.69
C ASN A 145 31.55 3.08 4.09
N PHE A 146 31.00 4.27 3.75
CA PHE A 146 31.83 5.40 3.33
C PHE A 146 32.72 5.89 4.48
N GLN A 147 33.86 6.48 4.12
CA GLN A 147 34.78 7.10 5.10
C GLN A 147 34.47 8.60 5.21
N PRO A 148 34.34 9.12 6.44
CA PRO A 148 34.13 10.55 6.64
C PRO A 148 35.22 11.42 5.95
N GLY A 149 34.76 12.50 5.34
CA GLY A 149 35.64 13.46 4.65
C GLY A 149 36.02 13.04 3.21
N LEU A 150 35.60 11.91 2.73
CA LEU A 150 35.83 11.47 1.37
C LEU A 150 34.56 11.56 0.50
N ASN A 151 34.75 11.70 -0.83
CA ASN A 151 33.66 11.65 -1.80
C ASN A 151 33.24 10.17 -2.05
N GLU A 152 32.91 9.50 -0.98
CA GLU A 152 32.40 8.12 -1.01
C GLU A 152 30.95 8.10 -0.61
N VAL A 153 30.19 7.17 -1.19
CA VAL A 153 28.75 6.98 -0.89
C VAL A 153 28.43 5.50 -0.76
N ILE A 154 27.36 5.24 -0.02
CA ILE A 154 26.67 3.97 -0.02
C ILE A 154 25.29 4.16 -0.65
N VAL A 155 24.79 3.14 -1.32
CA VAL A 155 23.53 3.19 -2.08
C VAL A 155 22.55 2.20 -1.47
N GLY A 156 21.31 2.61 -1.32
CA GLY A 156 20.23 1.72 -0.88
C GLY A 156 19.99 0.60 -1.89
N LEU A 157 19.70 -0.58 -1.40
CA LEU A 157 19.52 -1.79 -2.21
C LEU A 157 18.45 -1.60 -3.31
N ARG A 158 17.35 -0.95 -2.99
CA ARG A 158 16.30 -0.66 -3.97
C ARG A 158 16.76 0.37 -5.01
N ALA A 159 17.47 1.41 -4.59
CA ALA A 159 18.02 2.39 -5.51
C ALA A 159 19.02 1.74 -6.48
N SER A 160 19.86 0.82 -6.03
CA SER A 160 20.81 0.10 -6.88
C SER A 160 20.12 -0.78 -7.93
N HIS A 161 18.93 -1.31 -7.65
CA HIS A 161 18.15 -2.13 -8.57
C HIS A 161 17.25 -1.31 -9.51
N GLU A 162 16.95 -0.05 -9.16
CA GLU A 162 16.02 0.78 -9.95
C GLU A 162 16.73 1.73 -10.92
N TYR A 163 17.96 2.17 -10.61
CA TYR A 163 18.65 3.20 -11.37
C TYR A 163 19.96 2.72 -12.01
N LYS A 164 20.28 3.29 -13.18
CA LYS A 164 21.56 3.03 -13.86
C LYS A 164 22.70 3.75 -13.16
N GLY A 165 23.85 3.09 -13.04
CA GLY A 165 25.06 3.68 -12.48
C GLY A 165 25.06 3.80 -10.96
N LEU A 166 24.20 3.04 -10.26
CA LEU A 166 24.13 2.96 -8.80
C LEU A 166 24.57 1.58 -8.25
N HIS A 167 25.41 0.85 -8.97
CA HIS A 167 25.98 -0.42 -8.49
C HIS A 167 27.27 -0.21 -7.71
N LEU A 168 27.64 -1.18 -6.89
CA LEU A 168 28.91 -1.17 -6.17
C LEU A 168 30.09 -0.98 -7.12
N GLY A 169 30.95 -0.01 -6.85
CA GLY A 169 32.12 0.34 -7.66
C GLY A 169 31.87 1.40 -8.72
N ASP A 170 30.61 1.69 -9.04
CA ASP A 170 30.23 2.76 -9.98
C ASP A 170 30.58 4.15 -9.40
N THR A 171 30.43 5.15 -10.25
CA THR A 171 30.75 6.53 -9.92
C THR A 171 29.58 7.43 -10.33
N ILE A 172 29.08 8.22 -9.37
CA ILE A 172 28.02 9.20 -9.61
C ILE A 172 28.68 10.55 -9.93
N HIS A 173 28.27 11.17 -11.04
CA HIS A 173 28.67 12.54 -11.37
C HIS A 173 27.52 13.48 -11.03
N SER A 174 27.77 14.42 -10.10
CA SER A 174 26.78 15.44 -9.72
C SER A 174 27.45 16.80 -9.67
N GLY A 175 27.15 17.65 -10.65
CA GLY A 175 27.87 18.91 -10.83
C GLY A 175 29.37 18.71 -11.04
N PRO A 176 30.24 19.46 -10.33
CA PRO A 176 31.69 19.29 -10.42
C PRO A 176 32.24 18.13 -9.59
N PHE A 177 31.40 17.45 -8.83
CA PHE A 177 31.81 16.42 -7.89
C PHE A 177 31.58 15.02 -8.46
N THR A 178 32.48 14.13 -8.07
CA THR A 178 32.45 12.71 -8.41
C THR A 178 32.40 11.91 -7.13
N TRP A 179 31.40 11.02 -7.01
CA TRP A 179 31.15 10.22 -5.82
C TRP A 179 31.34 8.76 -6.13
N LYS A 180 32.20 8.08 -5.39
CA LYS A 180 32.46 6.65 -5.58
C LYS A 180 31.51 5.82 -4.71
N ILE A 181 30.82 4.87 -5.32
CA ILE A 181 29.98 3.92 -4.59
C ILE A 181 30.86 2.83 -3.98
N VAL A 182 30.91 2.76 -2.64
CA VAL A 182 31.75 1.84 -1.88
C VAL A 182 31.00 0.77 -1.13
N GLY A 183 29.66 0.88 -1.07
CA GLY A 183 28.81 -0.12 -0.45
C GLY A 183 27.36 0.00 -0.86
N VAL A 184 26.60 -1.06 -0.57
CA VAL A 184 25.16 -1.14 -0.69
C VAL A 184 24.59 -1.41 0.69
N PHE A 185 23.50 -0.71 1.05
CA PHE A 185 22.84 -0.88 2.35
C PHE A 185 21.36 -1.17 2.19
N ASP A 186 20.77 -1.74 3.22
CA ASP A 186 19.32 -1.96 3.31
C ASP A 186 18.83 -1.65 4.74
N ASP A 187 17.61 -1.09 4.84
CA ASP A 187 16.91 -0.84 6.09
C ASP A 187 15.54 -1.54 6.12
N GLY A 188 15.17 -2.21 5.03
CA GLY A 188 13.84 -2.75 4.78
C GLY A 188 12.77 -1.68 4.55
N GLY A 189 13.12 -0.39 4.59
CA GLY A 189 12.23 0.75 4.58
C GLY A 189 12.52 1.77 3.48
N VAL A 190 12.30 3.05 3.79
CA VAL A 190 12.42 4.16 2.81
C VAL A 190 13.85 4.46 2.43
N TYR A 191 14.79 4.26 3.36
CA TYR A 191 16.20 4.57 3.14
C TYR A 191 16.84 3.67 2.10
N ALA A 192 16.31 2.46 1.88
CA ALA A 192 16.75 1.57 0.80
C ALA A 192 16.60 2.18 -0.61
N SER A 193 15.87 3.28 -0.76
CA SER A 193 15.71 4.02 -2.02
C SER A 193 16.62 5.27 -2.11
N GLU A 194 17.54 5.48 -1.16
CA GLU A 194 18.38 6.66 -1.06
C GLU A 194 19.85 6.36 -1.38
N VAL A 195 20.63 7.44 -1.57
CA VAL A 195 22.10 7.43 -1.56
C VAL A 195 22.57 8.17 -0.33
N TRP A 196 23.54 7.62 0.42
CA TRP A 196 24.06 8.22 1.65
C TRP A 196 25.55 8.54 1.53
N GLY A 197 25.95 9.71 2.03
CA GLY A 197 27.34 10.16 2.06
C GLY A 197 27.64 11.07 3.26
N ASP A 198 28.87 11.51 3.35
CA ASP A 198 29.32 12.40 4.44
C ASP A 198 28.65 13.77 4.36
N LEU A 199 28.06 14.22 5.48
CA LEU A 199 27.36 15.50 5.59
C LEU A 199 28.25 16.69 5.21
N THR A 200 29.47 16.75 5.74
CA THR A 200 30.41 17.88 5.54
C THR A 200 30.85 18.00 4.10
N VAL A 201 31.12 16.86 3.46
CA VAL A 201 31.50 16.81 2.05
C VAL A 201 30.32 17.27 1.18
N MET A 202 29.11 16.82 1.50
CA MET A 202 27.90 17.25 0.78
C MET A 202 27.57 18.71 0.97
N GLN A 203 27.69 19.26 2.18
CA GLN A 203 27.49 20.69 2.43
C GLN A 203 28.42 21.54 1.56
N ALA A 204 29.70 21.14 1.44
CA ALA A 204 30.67 21.79 0.56
C ALA A 204 30.32 21.63 -0.91
N ALA A 205 29.97 20.42 -1.36
CA ALA A 205 29.67 20.10 -2.75
C ALA A 205 28.44 20.85 -3.28
N TYR A 206 27.39 20.95 -2.47
CA TYR A 206 26.14 21.61 -2.86
C TYR A 206 26.02 23.07 -2.38
N LYS A 207 27.14 23.67 -1.89
CA LYS A 207 27.23 25.05 -1.41
C LYS A 207 26.16 25.40 -0.37
N ARG A 208 25.88 24.46 0.54
CA ARG A 208 24.88 24.62 1.61
C ARG A 208 25.45 25.33 2.85
N GLY A 209 26.77 25.65 2.85
CA GLY A 209 27.44 26.20 4.04
C GLY A 209 27.37 25.23 5.20
N SER A 210 26.78 25.67 6.31
CA SER A 210 26.56 24.84 7.51
C SER A 210 25.07 24.57 7.77
N SER A 211 24.21 24.77 6.75
CA SER A 211 22.77 24.50 6.89
C SER A 211 22.47 23.01 6.88
N LEU A 212 21.41 22.65 7.58
CA LEU A 212 20.85 21.31 7.71
C LEU A 212 19.39 21.35 7.28
N GLU A 213 18.83 20.23 6.90
CA GLU A 213 17.42 20.13 6.59
C GLU A 213 16.63 19.45 7.70
N SER A 214 17.26 18.51 8.40
CA SER A 214 16.65 17.79 9.52
C SER A 214 17.66 17.45 10.60
N VAL A 215 17.17 17.25 11.82
CA VAL A 215 17.89 16.60 12.90
C VAL A 215 17.05 15.43 13.39
N TYR A 216 17.64 14.24 13.32
CA TYR A 216 17.04 13.03 13.86
C TYR A 216 17.64 12.75 15.24
N ALA A 217 16.81 12.61 16.25
CA ALA A 217 17.24 12.36 17.62
C ALA A 217 16.68 11.02 18.13
N LYS A 218 17.56 10.13 18.57
CA LYS A 218 17.12 8.90 19.23
C LYS A 218 16.83 9.19 20.69
N LEU A 219 15.60 8.91 21.09
CA LEU A 219 15.12 9.12 22.45
C LEU A 219 15.49 7.93 23.33
N SER A 220 15.66 8.18 24.63
CA SER A 220 15.93 7.14 25.62
C SER A 220 14.79 6.14 25.77
N SER A 221 13.55 6.57 25.50
CA SER A 221 12.36 5.74 25.38
C SER A 221 11.29 6.48 24.58
N PRO A 222 10.27 5.77 24.06
CA PRO A 222 9.14 6.40 23.35
C PRO A 222 8.36 7.43 24.20
N GLU A 223 8.37 7.27 25.53
CA GLU A 223 7.69 8.17 26.49
C GLU A 223 8.42 9.51 26.65
N ALA A 224 9.74 9.54 26.42
CA ALA A 224 10.55 10.76 26.49
C ALA A 224 10.18 11.78 25.39
N TYR A 225 9.45 11.36 24.36
CA TYR A 225 9.06 12.22 23.24
C TYR A 225 8.33 13.50 23.66
N GLN A 226 7.38 13.41 24.57
CA GLN A 226 6.62 14.59 24.96
C GLN A 226 7.49 15.63 25.66
N GLN A 227 8.37 15.18 26.56
CA GLN A 227 9.33 16.06 27.24
C GLN A 227 10.29 16.72 26.24
N PHE A 228 10.80 15.95 25.28
CA PHE A 228 11.68 16.44 24.21
C PHE A 228 10.97 17.49 23.35
N LYS A 229 9.77 17.20 22.90
CA LYS A 229 8.95 18.10 22.08
C LYS A 229 8.64 19.40 22.79
N ASP A 230 8.15 19.32 24.04
CA ASP A 230 7.75 20.49 24.84
C ASP A 230 8.96 21.41 25.11
N TYR A 231 10.12 20.83 25.39
CA TYR A 231 11.37 21.58 25.59
C TYR A 231 11.75 22.38 24.33
N LEU A 232 11.74 21.76 23.15
CA LEU A 232 12.12 22.41 21.90
C LEU A 232 11.09 23.43 21.42
N THR A 233 9.80 23.12 21.54
CA THR A 233 8.72 24.01 21.05
C THR A 233 8.46 25.19 21.99
N SER A 234 8.83 25.09 23.27
CA SER A 234 8.75 26.21 24.22
C SER A 234 9.97 27.13 24.19
N ASN A 235 11.08 26.72 23.55
CA ASN A 235 12.27 27.53 23.48
C ASN A 235 12.10 28.68 22.47
N PRO A 236 12.15 29.97 22.93
CA PRO A 236 11.94 31.12 22.06
C PRO A 236 13.02 31.32 21.00
N GLN A 237 14.17 30.66 21.13
CA GLN A 237 15.26 30.71 20.16
C GLN A 237 15.04 29.77 18.99
N LEU A 238 14.11 28.82 19.10
CA LEU A 238 13.83 27.80 18.10
C LEU A 238 12.47 28.03 17.43
N THR A 239 12.42 27.86 16.13
CA THR A 239 11.18 27.77 15.38
C THR A 239 11.17 26.44 14.66
N VAL A 240 10.82 25.39 15.40
CA VAL A 240 10.89 24.01 14.93
C VAL A 240 9.55 23.28 15.05
N SER A 241 9.34 22.29 14.19
CA SER A 241 8.38 21.22 14.36
C SER A 241 9.11 19.95 14.81
N VAL A 242 8.47 19.23 15.73
CA VAL A 242 9.01 17.99 16.28
C VAL A 242 7.95 16.91 16.13
N ASP A 243 8.26 15.88 15.38
CA ASP A 243 7.36 14.76 15.15
C ASP A 243 8.09 13.45 15.45
N ARG A 244 7.34 12.41 15.88
CA ARG A 244 7.92 11.05 15.91
C ARG A 244 8.16 10.62 14.47
N GLU A 245 9.23 9.89 14.23
CA GLU A 245 9.54 9.39 12.89
C GLU A 245 8.37 8.57 12.29
N THR A 246 7.69 7.76 13.12
CA THR A 246 6.47 7.02 12.72
C THR A 246 5.34 7.94 12.30
N ASP A 247 5.13 9.06 13.02
CA ASP A 247 4.05 10.01 12.73
C ASP A 247 4.39 10.86 11.52
N PHE A 248 5.66 11.23 11.36
CA PHE A 248 6.19 11.95 10.22
C PHE A 248 5.93 11.20 8.90
N TYR A 249 6.29 9.90 8.84
CA TYR A 249 6.00 9.09 7.66
C TYR A 249 4.50 8.83 7.47
N ALA A 250 3.75 8.66 8.56
CA ALA A 250 2.29 8.50 8.47
C ALA A 250 1.61 9.73 7.87
N GLU A 251 2.03 10.95 8.25
CA GLU A 251 1.48 12.19 7.69
C GLU A 251 1.89 12.39 6.23
N GLN A 252 3.14 12.09 5.87
CA GLN A 252 3.60 12.14 4.48
C GLN A 252 2.79 11.20 3.57
N SER A 253 2.39 10.04 4.10
CA SER A 253 1.61 9.05 3.34
C SER A 253 0.13 9.41 3.20
N LYS A 254 -0.40 10.31 4.03
CA LYS A 254 -1.83 10.56 4.19
C LYS A 254 -2.52 11.00 2.90
N ALA A 255 -1.94 11.94 2.17
CA ALA A 255 -2.50 12.43 0.91
C ALA A 255 -2.53 11.34 -0.18
N MET A 256 -1.43 10.59 -0.33
CA MET A 256 -1.34 9.50 -1.31
C MET A 256 -2.28 8.36 -0.94
N ASN A 257 -2.37 7.99 0.34
CA ASN A 257 -3.30 6.98 0.83
C ASN A 257 -4.76 7.38 0.62
N ALA A 258 -5.10 8.64 0.85
CA ALA A 258 -6.43 9.16 0.57
C ALA A 258 -6.74 9.06 -0.92
N PHE A 259 -5.82 9.53 -1.78
CA PHE A 259 -5.98 9.44 -3.23
C PHE A 259 -6.18 8.00 -3.71
N ILE A 260 -5.30 7.07 -3.34
CA ILE A 260 -5.41 5.65 -3.74
C ILE A 260 -6.72 5.06 -3.21
N THR A 261 -7.12 5.40 -1.98
CA THR A 261 -8.35 4.88 -1.38
C THR A 261 -9.58 5.35 -2.12
N TYR A 262 -9.70 6.66 -2.38
CA TYR A 262 -10.89 7.20 -3.05
C TYR A 262 -10.93 6.85 -4.54
N ALA A 263 -9.82 6.97 -5.25
CA ALA A 263 -9.72 6.57 -6.66
C ALA A 263 -9.96 5.06 -6.82
N GLY A 264 -9.35 4.24 -5.97
CA GLY A 264 -9.53 2.79 -5.97
C GLY A 264 -10.97 2.37 -5.65
N ALA A 265 -11.58 3.01 -4.64
CA ALA A 265 -12.98 2.76 -4.30
C ALA A 265 -13.93 3.15 -5.45
N PHE A 266 -13.65 4.27 -6.12
CA PHE A 266 -14.43 4.72 -7.27
C PHE A 266 -14.31 3.74 -8.47
N ILE A 267 -13.09 3.31 -8.79
CA ILE A 267 -12.87 2.30 -9.85
C ILE A 267 -13.57 0.98 -9.49
N ALA A 268 -13.39 0.50 -8.25
CA ALA A 268 -14.05 -0.72 -7.78
C ALA A 268 -15.57 -0.60 -7.87
N PHE A 269 -16.15 0.53 -7.48
CA PHE A 269 -17.58 0.80 -7.56
C PHE A 269 -18.10 0.74 -9.00
N LEU A 270 -17.44 1.42 -9.95
CA LEU A 270 -17.85 1.39 -11.37
C LEU A 270 -17.74 -0.01 -11.96
N MET A 271 -16.64 -0.72 -11.71
CA MET A 271 -16.47 -2.10 -12.16
C MET A 271 -17.49 -3.04 -11.51
N GLY A 272 -17.79 -2.83 -10.22
CA GLY A 272 -18.81 -3.57 -9.49
C GLY A 272 -20.21 -3.43 -10.12
N ILE A 273 -20.59 -2.23 -10.54
CA ILE A 273 -21.82 -1.98 -11.28
C ILE A 273 -21.83 -2.82 -12.57
N GLY A 274 -20.76 -2.78 -13.36
CA GLY A 274 -20.63 -3.59 -14.57
C GLY A 274 -20.79 -5.09 -14.31
N ALA A 275 -20.13 -5.60 -13.27
CA ALA A 275 -20.23 -7.01 -12.87
C ALA A 275 -21.64 -7.39 -12.40
N ILE A 276 -22.30 -6.51 -11.64
CA ILE A 276 -23.71 -6.72 -11.23
C ILE A 276 -24.62 -6.82 -12.46
N PHE A 277 -24.49 -5.93 -13.44
CA PHE A 277 -25.27 -6.02 -14.67
C PHE A 277 -25.00 -7.31 -15.45
N GLY A 278 -23.73 -7.71 -15.57
CA GLY A 278 -23.34 -9.00 -16.16
C GLY A 278 -23.96 -10.19 -15.43
N ALA A 279 -23.90 -10.17 -14.10
CA ALA A 279 -24.49 -11.20 -13.26
C ALA A 279 -26.03 -11.24 -13.38
N VAL A 280 -26.70 -10.08 -13.37
CA VAL A 280 -28.14 -9.95 -13.57
C VAL A 280 -28.53 -10.61 -14.90
N ASN A 281 -27.85 -10.28 -16.00
CA ASN A 281 -28.14 -10.85 -17.31
C ASN A 281 -27.96 -12.39 -17.33
N THR A 282 -26.83 -12.86 -16.79
CA THR A 282 -26.52 -14.30 -16.69
C THR A 282 -27.56 -15.03 -15.84
N MET A 283 -27.92 -14.47 -14.68
CA MET A 283 -28.91 -15.05 -13.76
C MET A 283 -30.32 -15.01 -14.34
N TYR A 284 -30.69 -14.00 -15.13
CA TYR A 284 -31.96 -14.00 -15.87
C TYR A 284 -32.06 -15.16 -16.87
N ASN A 285 -30.99 -15.44 -17.61
CA ASN A 285 -30.91 -16.56 -18.52
C ASN A 285 -31.01 -17.89 -17.75
N SER A 286 -30.30 -18.02 -16.64
CA SER A 286 -30.34 -19.18 -15.74
C SER A 286 -31.74 -19.43 -15.18
N VAL A 287 -32.46 -18.41 -14.72
CA VAL A 287 -33.83 -18.53 -14.21
C VAL A 287 -34.80 -18.85 -15.33
N SER A 288 -34.67 -18.25 -16.51
CA SER A 288 -35.55 -18.48 -17.64
C SER A 288 -35.44 -19.92 -18.17
N SER A 289 -34.22 -20.48 -18.25
CA SER A 289 -34.02 -21.88 -18.68
C SER A 289 -34.61 -22.92 -17.70
N ARG A 290 -34.89 -22.52 -16.45
CA ARG A 290 -35.48 -23.35 -15.38
C ARG A 290 -36.92 -23.01 -15.06
N ALA A 291 -37.60 -22.22 -15.92
CA ALA A 291 -38.94 -21.75 -15.62
C ALA A 291 -39.92 -22.90 -15.34
N ALA A 292 -39.84 -24.00 -16.10
CA ALA A 292 -40.65 -25.20 -15.90
C ALA A 292 -40.34 -25.93 -14.58
N GLU A 293 -39.04 -26.09 -14.22
CA GLU A 293 -38.63 -26.71 -12.95
C GLU A 293 -39.13 -25.88 -11.75
N ILE A 294 -38.97 -24.57 -11.79
CA ILE A 294 -39.45 -23.65 -10.75
C ILE A 294 -40.98 -23.70 -10.65
N ALA A 295 -41.71 -23.76 -11.78
CA ALA A 295 -43.13 -23.88 -11.81
C ALA A 295 -43.61 -25.22 -11.21
N THR A 296 -42.95 -26.34 -11.52
CA THR A 296 -43.21 -27.67 -10.95
C THR A 296 -43.00 -27.68 -9.43
N LEU A 297 -41.89 -27.15 -8.93
CA LEU A 297 -41.66 -27.04 -7.49
C LEU A 297 -42.75 -26.24 -6.78
N ARG A 298 -43.19 -25.14 -7.39
CA ARG A 298 -44.25 -24.30 -6.85
C ARG A 298 -45.64 -24.99 -6.91
N ALA A 299 -45.90 -25.78 -7.95
CA ALA A 299 -47.12 -26.59 -8.07
C ALA A 299 -47.16 -27.71 -7.02
N LEU A 300 -46.00 -28.28 -6.63
CA LEU A 300 -45.86 -29.25 -5.55
C LEU A 300 -45.97 -28.61 -4.13
N GLY A 301 -46.18 -27.29 -4.02
CA GLY A 301 -46.40 -26.61 -2.74
C GLY A 301 -45.16 -26.00 -2.12
N PHE A 302 -44.05 -25.90 -2.84
CA PHE A 302 -42.89 -25.14 -2.34
C PHE A 302 -43.20 -23.64 -2.30
N GLY A 303 -42.84 -22.99 -1.21
CA GLY A 303 -43.10 -21.57 -0.98
C GLY A 303 -42.29 -20.66 -1.91
N ARG A 304 -42.70 -19.40 -2.02
CA ARG A 304 -41.99 -18.38 -2.80
C ARG A 304 -40.61 -18.06 -2.23
N SER A 305 -40.51 -17.97 -0.87
CA SER A 305 -39.24 -17.59 -0.20
C SER A 305 -38.10 -18.63 -0.35
N PRO A 306 -38.32 -19.96 -0.26
CA PRO A 306 -37.27 -20.94 -0.58
C PRO A 306 -36.69 -20.81 -2.00
N VAL A 307 -37.54 -20.56 -3.01
CA VAL A 307 -37.11 -20.35 -4.39
C VAL A 307 -36.26 -19.06 -4.52
N LEU A 308 -36.74 -17.96 -3.91
CA LEU A 308 -36.01 -16.69 -3.91
C LEU A 308 -34.62 -16.85 -3.29
N VAL A 309 -34.54 -17.43 -2.10
CA VAL A 309 -33.27 -17.61 -1.38
C VAL A 309 -32.32 -18.54 -2.15
N SER A 310 -32.84 -19.59 -2.80
CA SER A 310 -32.03 -20.49 -3.62
C SER A 310 -31.35 -19.78 -4.80
N VAL A 311 -32.04 -18.87 -5.48
CA VAL A 311 -31.46 -18.08 -6.57
C VAL A 311 -30.42 -17.07 -6.03
N LEU A 312 -30.69 -16.45 -4.88
CA LEU A 312 -29.71 -15.55 -4.22
C LEU A 312 -28.44 -16.31 -3.81
N VAL A 313 -28.58 -17.49 -3.22
CA VAL A 313 -27.45 -18.35 -2.84
C VAL A 313 -26.63 -18.73 -4.09
N GLU A 314 -27.26 -19.03 -5.21
CA GLU A 314 -26.56 -19.31 -6.48
C GLU A 314 -25.73 -18.10 -6.91
N GLY A 315 -26.31 -16.88 -6.91
CA GLY A 315 -25.59 -15.66 -7.24
C GLY A 315 -24.40 -15.37 -6.29
N MET A 316 -24.62 -15.58 -4.99
CA MET A 316 -23.55 -15.42 -3.98
C MET A 316 -22.42 -16.44 -4.16
N LEU A 317 -22.75 -17.68 -4.52
CA LEU A 317 -21.73 -18.71 -4.77
C LEU A 317 -20.91 -18.40 -6.04
N LEU A 318 -21.55 -17.93 -7.10
CA LEU A 318 -20.84 -17.47 -8.31
C LEU A 318 -19.92 -16.30 -7.98
N GLY A 319 -20.41 -15.34 -7.17
CA GLY A 319 -19.60 -14.24 -6.65
C GLY A 319 -18.42 -14.73 -5.81
N LEU A 320 -18.66 -15.66 -4.88
CA LEU A 320 -17.61 -16.20 -4.03
C LEU A 320 -16.52 -16.95 -4.82
N VAL A 321 -16.94 -17.80 -5.78
CA VAL A 321 -15.99 -18.50 -6.66
C VAL A 321 -15.18 -17.51 -7.47
N GLY A 322 -15.82 -16.53 -8.12
CA GLY A 322 -15.11 -15.46 -8.83
C GLY A 322 -14.20 -14.63 -7.92
N GLY A 323 -14.65 -14.36 -6.69
CA GLY A 323 -13.86 -13.66 -5.67
C GLY A 323 -12.61 -14.41 -5.24
N ILE A 324 -12.73 -15.72 -5.00
CA ILE A 324 -11.57 -16.58 -4.65
C ILE A 324 -10.60 -16.67 -5.83
N VAL A 325 -11.10 -16.95 -7.03
CA VAL A 325 -10.25 -17.03 -8.23
C VAL A 325 -9.55 -15.68 -8.48
N GLY A 326 -10.30 -14.57 -8.43
CA GLY A 326 -9.76 -13.22 -8.61
C GLY A 326 -8.72 -12.85 -7.55
N GLY A 327 -8.96 -13.23 -6.29
CA GLY A 327 -8.01 -13.04 -5.20
C GLY A 327 -6.73 -13.84 -5.37
N VAL A 328 -6.84 -15.11 -5.77
CA VAL A 328 -5.68 -15.98 -6.04
C VAL A 328 -4.87 -15.45 -7.22
N VAL A 329 -5.52 -15.10 -8.32
CA VAL A 329 -4.87 -14.53 -9.50
C VAL A 329 -4.18 -13.22 -9.14
N ALA A 330 -4.85 -12.34 -8.38
CA ALA A 330 -4.25 -11.09 -7.92
C ALA A 330 -3.02 -11.33 -7.01
N TYR A 331 -3.09 -12.31 -6.12
CA TYR A 331 -1.94 -12.67 -5.28
C TYR A 331 -0.75 -13.15 -6.10
N LEU A 332 -0.98 -14.05 -7.06
CA LEU A 332 0.09 -14.60 -7.90
C LEU A 332 0.71 -13.56 -8.83
N LEU A 333 -0.10 -12.62 -9.33
CA LEU A 333 0.38 -11.62 -10.29
C LEU A 333 0.98 -10.39 -9.61
N PHE A 334 0.44 -9.95 -8.46
CA PHE A 334 0.80 -8.64 -7.91
C PHE A 334 1.59 -8.71 -6.60
N ASN A 335 1.51 -9.78 -5.82
CA ASN A 335 2.21 -9.81 -4.53
C ASN A 335 3.73 -9.80 -4.71
N GLY A 336 4.39 -8.82 -4.11
CA GLY A 336 5.84 -8.67 -4.17
C GLY A 336 6.36 -7.94 -5.41
N ILE A 337 5.49 -7.45 -6.31
CA ILE A 337 5.94 -6.57 -7.41
C ILE A 337 6.44 -5.27 -6.81
N GLU A 338 7.67 -4.91 -7.13
CA GLU A 338 8.27 -3.64 -6.77
C GLU A 338 7.86 -2.55 -7.75
N THR A 339 7.54 -1.39 -7.22
CA THR A 339 7.24 -0.18 -7.98
C THR A 339 7.67 1.04 -7.19
N SER A 340 7.78 2.18 -7.87
CA SER A 340 8.10 3.43 -7.21
C SER A 340 7.06 4.50 -7.51
N THR A 341 6.86 5.39 -6.55
CA THR A 341 6.00 6.57 -6.69
C THR A 341 6.69 7.79 -6.12
N MET A 342 6.26 8.98 -6.54
CA MET A 342 6.79 10.23 -6.02
C MET A 342 6.34 10.42 -4.56
N GLY A 343 7.31 10.54 -3.67
CA GLY A 343 7.10 10.89 -2.26
C GLY A 343 6.95 12.41 -2.06
N SER A 344 6.71 12.83 -0.81
CA SER A 344 6.56 14.24 -0.41
C SER A 344 7.83 15.08 -0.60
N ASN A 345 8.99 14.45 -0.61
CA ASN A 345 10.29 15.08 -0.87
C ASN A 345 10.62 15.22 -2.36
N PHE A 346 9.63 15.05 -3.26
CA PHE A 346 9.83 15.03 -4.73
C PHE A 346 10.79 13.94 -5.22
N ALA A 347 11.15 13.01 -4.37
CA ALA A 347 11.95 11.83 -4.68
C ALA A 347 11.05 10.62 -4.93
N GLN A 348 11.56 9.67 -5.68
CA GLN A 348 10.85 8.41 -5.87
C GLN A 348 11.09 7.49 -4.67
N LEU A 349 10.01 6.97 -4.14
CA LEU A 349 9.99 5.98 -3.08
C LEU A 349 9.59 4.63 -3.67
N ALA A 350 10.50 3.68 -3.63
CA ALA A 350 10.22 2.31 -4.04
C ALA A 350 9.50 1.54 -2.92
N PHE A 351 8.49 0.77 -3.29
CA PHE A 351 7.75 -0.11 -2.39
C PHE A 351 7.25 -1.34 -3.14
N SER A 352 6.94 -2.40 -2.42
CA SER A 352 6.39 -3.62 -3.01
C SER A 352 4.89 -3.74 -2.75
N PHE A 353 4.14 -4.23 -3.73
CA PHE A 353 2.72 -4.53 -3.56
C PHE A 353 2.53 -5.63 -2.51
N ARG A 354 1.63 -5.40 -1.57
CA ARG A 354 1.39 -6.34 -0.48
C ARG A 354 -0.06 -6.82 -0.46
N VAL A 355 -0.26 -8.06 -0.92
CA VAL A 355 -1.58 -8.69 -0.86
C VAL A 355 -1.74 -9.39 0.48
N THR A 356 -2.47 -8.74 1.39
CA THR A 356 -2.69 -9.25 2.75
C THR A 356 -3.91 -10.19 2.82
N PRO A 357 -3.96 -11.17 3.76
CA PRO A 357 -5.15 -11.98 3.99
C PRO A 357 -6.40 -11.14 4.27
N GLY A 358 -6.24 -10.03 4.99
CA GLY A 358 -7.34 -9.09 5.26
C GLY A 358 -7.89 -8.44 4.00
N LEU A 359 -7.03 -8.16 3.00
CA LEU A 359 -7.45 -7.64 1.71
C LEU A 359 -8.21 -8.69 0.89
N LEU A 360 -7.75 -9.94 0.90
CA LEU A 360 -8.44 -11.06 0.23
C LEU A 360 -9.84 -11.30 0.82
N ILE A 361 -9.98 -11.25 2.15
CA ILE A 361 -11.27 -11.36 2.84
C ILE A 361 -12.20 -10.20 2.42
N ARG A 362 -11.71 -8.97 2.40
CA ARG A 362 -12.49 -7.80 1.92
C ARG A 362 -12.93 -7.97 0.47
N GLY A 363 -12.06 -8.48 -0.39
CA GLY A 363 -12.40 -8.83 -1.77
C GLY A 363 -13.49 -9.90 -1.87
N ALA A 364 -13.39 -10.97 -1.07
CA ALA A 364 -14.40 -12.03 -1.02
C ALA A 364 -15.77 -11.52 -0.53
N VAL A 365 -15.78 -10.67 0.50
CA VAL A 365 -17.02 -10.03 0.97
C VAL A 365 -17.63 -9.13 -0.10
N TYR A 366 -16.80 -8.36 -0.80
CA TYR A 366 -17.26 -7.52 -1.92
C TYR A 366 -17.85 -8.36 -3.05
N ALA A 367 -17.22 -9.49 -3.40
CA ALA A 367 -17.74 -10.43 -4.41
C ALA A 367 -19.10 -11.04 -4.00
N LEU A 368 -19.24 -11.42 -2.71
CA LEU A 368 -20.52 -11.90 -2.17
C LEU A 368 -21.62 -10.86 -2.27
N LEU A 369 -21.33 -9.60 -1.96
CA LEU A 369 -22.28 -8.49 -2.09
C LEU A 369 -22.70 -8.27 -3.55
N MET A 370 -21.75 -8.29 -4.48
CA MET A 370 -22.06 -8.20 -5.91
C MET A 370 -22.92 -9.38 -6.40
N GLY A 371 -22.60 -10.59 -5.96
CA GLY A 371 -23.39 -11.80 -6.28
C GLY A 371 -24.82 -11.73 -5.72
N LEU A 372 -24.98 -11.22 -4.50
CA LEU A 372 -26.28 -10.98 -3.87
C LEU A 372 -27.11 -9.96 -4.67
N LEU A 373 -26.50 -8.80 -5.00
CA LEU A 373 -27.18 -7.74 -5.77
C LEU A 373 -27.50 -8.19 -7.19
N GLY A 374 -26.57 -8.89 -7.86
CA GLY A 374 -26.77 -9.44 -9.19
C GLY A 374 -27.87 -10.53 -9.26
N GLY A 375 -28.00 -11.31 -8.18
CA GLY A 375 -29.06 -12.33 -8.05
C GLY A 375 -30.44 -11.78 -7.66
N LEU A 376 -30.53 -10.56 -7.12
CA LEU A 376 -31.76 -10.05 -6.50
C LEU A 376 -32.92 -9.89 -7.50
N LEU A 377 -32.70 -9.20 -8.61
CA LEU A 377 -33.74 -8.98 -9.63
C LEU A 377 -34.19 -10.29 -10.29
N PRO A 378 -33.26 -11.20 -10.73
CA PRO A 378 -33.63 -12.51 -11.22
C PRO A 378 -34.41 -13.36 -10.21
N ALA A 379 -34.03 -13.33 -8.93
CA ALA A 379 -34.72 -14.04 -7.85
C ALA A 379 -36.15 -13.55 -7.66
N ILE A 380 -36.38 -12.24 -7.71
CA ILE A 380 -37.73 -11.66 -7.66
C ILE A 380 -38.57 -12.09 -8.87
N ARG A 381 -37.97 -12.12 -10.06
CA ARG A 381 -38.64 -12.60 -11.26
C ARG A 381 -39.02 -14.07 -11.16
N ALA A 382 -38.14 -14.94 -10.68
CA ALA A 382 -38.37 -16.36 -10.50
C ALA A 382 -39.63 -16.64 -9.66
N VAL A 383 -39.87 -15.90 -8.58
CA VAL A 383 -41.03 -16.08 -7.72
C VAL A 383 -42.31 -15.43 -8.25
N ARG A 384 -42.20 -14.50 -9.19
CA ARG A 384 -43.37 -13.84 -9.83
C ARG A 384 -43.87 -14.52 -11.09
N MET A 385 -43.14 -15.51 -11.62
CA MET A 385 -43.56 -16.23 -12.84
C MET A 385 -44.90 -16.94 -12.63
N PRO A 386 -45.83 -16.84 -13.60
CA PRO A 386 -47.12 -17.55 -13.53
C PRO A 386 -46.88 -19.06 -13.76
N ILE A 387 -47.41 -19.91 -12.87
CA ILE A 387 -47.19 -21.37 -12.89
C ILE A 387 -47.76 -21.98 -14.17
N ALA A 388 -49.00 -21.57 -14.56
CA ALA A 388 -49.72 -22.17 -15.71
C ALA A 388 -49.03 -21.94 -17.05
N SER A 389 -48.49 -20.76 -17.32
CA SER A 389 -47.78 -20.45 -18.58
C SER A 389 -46.39 -21.09 -18.65
N SER A 390 -45.72 -21.23 -17.52
CA SER A 390 -44.39 -21.85 -17.46
C SER A 390 -44.43 -23.38 -17.65
N LEU A 391 -45.50 -24.03 -17.26
CA LEU A 391 -45.72 -25.47 -17.51
C LEU A 391 -46.17 -25.79 -18.96
N ARG A 392 -46.67 -24.80 -19.72
CA ARG A 392 -47.04 -24.99 -21.15
C ARG A 392 -45.84 -24.90 -22.11
N GLN A 393 -44.69 -24.53 -21.65
CA GLN A 393 -43.47 -24.44 -22.46
C GLN A 393 -42.67 -25.76 -22.47
N LEU A 394 -43.22 -26.82 -21.86
CA LEU A 394 -42.79 -28.20 -22.00
C LEU A 394 -43.42 -28.79 -23.26
#